data_23808dbaea3df53bebd7cdb5c8a9c4fb
#
_entry.id   23808dbaea3df53bebd7cdb5c8a9c4fb
#
_cell.length_a   1.000
_cell.length_b   1.000
_cell.length_c   1.000
_cell.angle_alpha   90.00
_cell.angle_beta   90.00
_cell.angle_gamma   90.00
#
_symmetry.space_group_name_H-M   'P 1'
#
loop_
_entity.id
_entity.type
_entity.pdbx_description
1 polymer ?
#
loop_
_entity_poly.entity_id
_entity_poly.type
_entity_poly.pdbx_seq_one_letter_code
_entity_poly.pdbx_strand_id
1 'polypeptide(L)'
;MSAPAVQLCHVTYTYPDGQTALRDVSFQLEEGESVAVIGGNGAGKSTLLLHLNGFLTPQRGSVHVGGLQVARETMVPVRRAVGMVFQNPDDQLFMSTVRDDVAFGPTNMGLPPGEIEQRVHAALDTVGATHLQARPPHRLSGGEKRSVAIAGVLAMSPSILVLDEPSDGLDPAARRRLINLLRRFTHTRLIATHDLDLVLDVCSRVLVLRQGQVEADGSPEVVFNDVALLQRCQLEQPLGWQSRPPPPCQRG
;
A
#
# COMPACT_ATOMS: atom_id res chain seq x y z
N MET A 1 -5.47 9.98 23.95
CA MET A 1 -4.67 9.53 22.80
C MET A 1 -5.64 8.97 21.77
N SER A 2 -5.59 9.39 20.52
CA SER A 2 -6.42 8.83 19.44
C SER A 2 -6.04 7.37 19.20
N ALA A 3 -6.97 6.56 18.74
CA ALA A 3 -6.67 5.20 18.32
C ALA A 3 -5.75 5.25 17.08
N PRO A 4 -4.80 4.30 16.92
CA PRO A 4 -3.97 4.23 15.74
C PRO A 4 -4.82 3.99 14.48
N ALA A 5 -4.35 4.48 13.33
CA ALA A 5 -5.05 4.28 12.05
C ALA A 5 -5.16 2.79 11.71
N VAL A 6 -4.08 2.02 11.98
CA VAL A 6 -4.03 0.56 11.82
C VAL A 6 -3.34 -0.06 13.02
N GLN A 7 -3.84 -1.20 13.50
CA GLN A 7 -3.18 -2.00 14.53
C GLN A 7 -3.35 -3.48 14.23
N LEU A 8 -2.24 -4.21 14.21
CA LEU A 8 -2.19 -5.68 14.21
C LEU A 8 -1.69 -6.15 15.57
N CYS A 9 -2.39 -7.12 16.16
CA CYS A 9 -2.03 -7.71 17.44
C CYS A 9 -1.89 -9.22 17.28
N HIS A 10 -0.67 -9.75 17.36
CA HIS A 10 -0.35 -11.18 17.34
C HIS A 10 -0.98 -11.95 16.18
N VAL A 11 -0.98 -11.35 14.98
CA VAL A 11 -1.64 -11.90 13.79
C VAL A 11 -0.85 -13.10 13.26
N THR A 12 -1.56 -14.24 13.18
CA THR A 12 -1.04 -15.47 12.54
C THR A 12 -2.02 -15.92 11.48
N TYR A 13 -1.49 -16.25 10.29
CA TYR A 13 -2.27 -16.72 9.17
C TYR A 13 -1.56 -17.82 8.40
N THR A 14 -2.30 -18.92 8.15
CA THR A 14 -1.87 -20.07 7.36
C THR A 14 -2.87 -20.29 6.23
N TYR A 15 -2.39 -20.39 5.00
CA TYR A 15 -3.23 -20.70 3.84
C TYR A 15 -3.77 -22.14 3.90
N PRO A 16 -4.85 -22.49 3.14
CA PRO A 16 -5.44 -23.83 3.14
C PRO A 16 -4.48 -24.93 2.70
N ASP A 17 -3.43 -24.61 1.95
CA ASP A 17 -2.37 -25.53 1.52
C ASP A 17 -1.33 -25.83 2.63
N GLY A 18 -1.50 -25.23 3.81
CA GLY A 18 -0.62 -25.40 4.97
C GLY A 18 0.54 -24.41 5.05
N GLN A 19 0.71 -23.50 4.06
CA GLN A 19 1.75 -22.47 4.11
C GLN A 19 1.40 -21.40 5.13
N THR A 20 2.21 -21.26 6.20
CA THR A 20 2.07 -20.17 7.16
C THR A 20 2.73 -18.89 6.60
N ALA A 21 1.90 -17.90 6.28
CA ALA A 21 2.32 -16.65 5.67
C ALA A 21 2.58 -15.52 6.67
N LEU A 22 1.89 -15.53 7.83
CA LEU A 22 2.15 -14.60 8.94
C LEU A 22 2.28 -15.35 10.25
N ARG A 23 3.25 -14.96 11.09
CA ARG A 23 3.60 -15.62 12.35
C ARG A 23 3.76 -14.57 13.44
N ASP A 24 2.75 -14.40 14.27
CA ASP A 24 2.77 -13.51 15.44
C ASP A 24 3.13 -12.05 15.10
N VAL A 25 2.56 -11.54 14.00
CA VAL A 25 2.83 -10.18 13.52
C VAL A 25 2.09 -9.16 14.36
N SER A 26 2.83 -8.22 14.93
CA SER A 26 2.29 -7.08 15.69
C SER A 26 2.97 -5.79 15.29
N PHE A 27 2.19 -4.78 14.94
CA PHE A 27 2.65 -3.40 14.72
C PHE A 27 1.44 -2.45 14.70
N GLN A 28 1.70 -1.15 14.73
CA GLN A 28 0.67 -0.12 14.58
C GLN A 28 1.15 0.99 13.63
N LEU A 29 0.19 1.60 12.93
CA LEU A 29 0.38 2.82 12.15
C LEU A 29 -0.37 3.95 12.80
N GLU A 30 0.30 5.08 12.96
CA GLU A 30 -0.35 6.31 13.41
C GLU A 30 -1.01 7.05 12.23
N GLU A 31 -1.95 7.93 12.55
CA GLU A 31 -2.62 8.74 11.53
C GLU A 31 -1.62 9.66 10.80
N GLY A 32 -1.67 9.68 9.46
CA GLY A 32 -0.75 10.45 8.62
C GLY A 32 0.62 9.81 8.39
N GLU A 33 0.92 8.66 9.02
CA GLU A 33 2.20 7.97 8.85
C GLU A 33 2.33 7.32 7.47
N SER A 34 3.55 7.34 6.92
CA SER A 34 3.90 6.67 5.67
C SER A 34 4.90 5.55 5.92
N VAL A 35 4.45 4.31 5.84
CA VAL A 35 5.22 3.13 6.21
C VAL A 35 5.41 2.21 5.01
N ALA A 36 6.64 1.76 4.80
CA ALA A 36 6.96 0.71 3.85
C ALA A 36 6.97 -0.66 4.55
N VAL A 37 6.45 -1.68 3.88
CA VAL A 37 6.65 -3.09 4.22
C VAL A 37 7.57 -3.68 3.18
N ILE A 38 8.81 -4.00 3.57
CA ILE A 38 9.81 -4.58 2.67
C ILE A 38 10.15 -6.01 3.10
N GLY A 39 10.72 -6.78 2.18
CA GLY A 39 11.10 -8.19 2.42
C GLY A 39 11.19 -8.95 1.12
N GLY A 40 11.84 -10.10 1.15
CA GLY A 40 11.96 -10.98 -0.01
C GLY A 40 10.62 -11.49 -0.54
N ASN A 41 10.65 -12.18 -1.69
CA ASN A 41 9.47 -12.85 -2.22
C ASN A 41 8.98 -13.92 -1.23
N GLY A 42 7.66 -13.99 -1.01
CA GLY A 42 7.07 -14.91 -0.04
C GLY A 42 7.24 -14.49 1.44
N ALA A 43 7.76 -13.30 1.74
CA ALA A 43 7.92 -12.82 3.12
C ALA A 43 6.58 -12.59 3.86
N GLY A 44 5.45 -12.51 3.14
CA GLY A 44 4.12 -12.31 3.72
C GLY A 44 3.55 -10.90 3.47
N LYS A 45 4.21 -10.04 2.68
CA LYS A 45 3.81 -8.65 2.45
C LYS A 45 2.36 -8.50 1.96
N SER A 46 2.02 -9.08 0.82
CA SER A 46 0.65 -9.02 0.26
C SER A 46 -0.39 -9.64 1.19
N THR A 47 -0.02 -10.76 1.85
CA THR A 47 -0.89 -11.41 2.84
C THR A 47 -1.21 -10.46 4.00
N LEU A 48 -0.20 -9.72 4.49
CA LEU A 48 -0.40 -8.72 5.54
C LEU A 48 -1.36 -7.62 5.07
N LEU A 49 -1.17 -7.09 3.86
CA LEU A 49 -2.04 -6.05 3.31
C LEU A 49 -3.50 -6.52 3.16
N LEU A 50 -3.73 -7.77 2.74
CA LEU A 50 -5.07 -8.35 2.57
C LEU A 50 -5.86 -8.49 3.87
N HIS A 51 -5.21 -8.48 5.02
CA HIS A 51 -5.90 -8.45 6.33
C HIS A 51 -6.48 -7.08 6.66
N LEU A 52 -5.92 -5.98 6.11
CA LEU A 52 -6.35 -4.62 6.44
C LEU A 52 -7.71 -4.26 5.85
N ASN A 53 -8.07 -4.82 4.69
CA ASN A 53 -9.38 -4.62 4.06
C ASN A 53 -10.36 -5.78 4.32
N GLY A 54 -9.95 -6.74 5.17
CA GLY A 54 -10.75 -7.92 5.52
C GLY A 54 -10.96 -8.90 4.36
N PHE A 55 -10.05 -8.92 3.38
CA PHE A 55 -10.03 -9.97 2.35
C PHE A 55 -9.59 -11.31 2.96
N LEU A 56 -8.63 -11.24 3.90
CA LEU A 56 -8.25 -12.36 4.74
C LEU A 56 -8.59 -12.05 6.22
N THR A 57 -8.95 -13.09 6.97
CA THR A 57 -9.20 -13.01 8.41
C THR A 57 -8.14 -13.83 9.13
N PRO A 58 -7.47 -13.29 10.17
CA PRO A 58 -6.42 -14.01 10.88
C PRO A 58 -7.01 -15.21 11.65
N GLN A 59 -6.27 -16.33 11.73
CA GLN A 59 -6.65 -17.47 12.57
C GLN A 59 -6.33 -17.22 14.05
N ARG A 60 -5.34 -16.35 14.33
CA ARG A 60 -5.01 -15.88 15.69
C ARG A 60 -4.70 -14.41 15.65
N GLY A 61 -4.93 -13.73 16.77
CA GLY A 61 -4.73 -12.29 16.89
C GLY A 61 -5.91 -11.49 16.36
N SER A 62 -5.70 -10.20 16.19
CA SER A 62 -6.72 -9.27 15.69
C SER A 62 -6.12 -8.15 14.85
N VAL A 63 -6.93 -7.60 13.95
CA VAL A 63 -6.61 -6.44 13.12
C VAL A 63 -7.64 -5.36 13.40
N HIS A 64 -7.17 -4.12 13.60
CA HIS A 64 -8.04 -2.97 13.82
C HIS A 64 -7.70 -1.87 12.81
N VAL A 65 -8.73 -1.19 12.34
CA VAL A 65 -8.65 -0.07 11.40
C VAL A 65 -9.50 1.07 11.96
N GLY A 66 -8.90 2.22 12.24
CA GLY A 66 -9.59 3.36 12.85
C GLY A 66 -10.29 3.00 14.16
N GLY A 67 -9.68 2.11 14.96
CA GLY A 67 -10.25 1.60 16.22
C GLY A 67 -11.31 0.50 16.07
N LEU A 68 -11.76 0.19 14.83
CA LEU A 68 -12.72 -0.89 14.57
C LEU A 68 -11.96 -2.20 14.32
N GLN A 69 -12.32 -3.27 15.03
CA GLN A 69 -11.81 -4.60 14.70
C GLN A 69 -12.31 -5.03 13.32
N VAL A 70 -11.40 -5.53 12.48
CA VAL A 70 -11.75 -6.09 11.18
C VAL A 70 -12.48 -7.42 11.39
N ALA A 71 -13.79 -7.40 11.18
CA ALA A 71 -14.70 -8.53 11.35
C ALA A 71 -15.85 -8.41 10.34
N ARG A 72 -16.66 -9.46 10.20
CA ARG A 72 -17.76 -9.49 9.25
C ARG A 72 -18.73 -8.29 9.42
N GLU A 73 -19.01 -7.94 10.67
CA GLU A 73 -19.94 -6.88 11.04
C GLU A 73 -19.40 -5.47 10.76
N THR A 74 -18.07 -5.30 10.75
CA THR A 74 -17.40 -4.01 10.55
C THR A 74 -16.82 -3.86 9.12
N MET A 75 -17.05 -4.82 8.25
CA MET A 75 -16.44 -4.87 6.91
C MET A 75 -16.73 -3.64 6.05
N VAL A 76 -17.97 -3.12 6.11
CA VAL A 76 -18.36 -1.96 5.29
C VAL A 76 -17.60 -0.69 5.72
N PRO A 77 -17.60 -0.26 6.97
CA PRO A 77 -16.81 0.91 7.40
C PRO A 77 -15.31 0.70 7.22
N VAL A 78 -14.76 -0.51 7.45
CA VAL A 78 -13.34 -0.81 7.21
C VAL A 78 -12.99 -0.62 5.73
N ARG A 79 -13.75 -1.17 4.79
CA ARG A 79 -13.49 -1.03 3.35
C ARG A 79 -13.70 0.38 2.81
N ARG A 80 -14.46 1.22 3.50
CA ARG A 80 -14.55 2.65 3.20
C ARG A 80 -13.30 3.42 3.67
N ALA A 81 -12.74 3.02 4.80
CA ALA A 81 -11.55 3.64 5.37
C ALA A 81 -10.26 3.21 4.65
N VAL A 82 -10.17 1.95 4.21
CA VAL A 82 -8.98 1.38 3.57
C VAL A 82 -9.16 1.31 2.06
N GLY A 83 -8.47 2.16 1.35
CA GLY A 83 -8.32 2.07 -0.11
C GLY A 83 -7.14 1.20 -0.49
N MET A 84 -7.38 0.07 -1.15
CA MET A 84 -6.34 -0.87 -1.54
C MET A 84 -6.10 -0.86 -3.05
N VAL A 85 -4.84 -0.72 -3.43
CA VAL A 85 -4.35 -0.88 -4.82
C VAL A 85 -3.60 -2.20 -4.92
N PHE A 86 -4.10 -3.11 -5.74
CA PHE A 86 -3.50 -4.44 -5.94
C PHE A 86 -2.25 -4.39 -6.82
N GLN A 87 -1.38 -5.39 -6.68
CA GLN A 87 -0.16 -5.53 -7.47
C GLN A 87 -0.46 -5.59 -8.97
N ASN A 88 -1.44 -6.38 -9.39
CA ASN A 88 -1.86 -6.43 -10.78
C ASN A 88 -3.10 -5.54 -11.00
N PRO A 89 -3.01 -4.45 -11.77
CA PRO A 89 -4.16 -3.58 -12.01
C PRO A 89 -5.31 -4.26 -12.78
N ASP A 90 -5.05 -5.36 -13.51
CA ASP A 90 -6.10 -6.11 -14.20
C ASP A 90 -7.04 -6.85 -13.22
N ASP A 91 -6.62 -7.08 -11.98
CA ASP A 91 -7.48 -7.64 -10.94
C ASP A 91 -8.44 -6.60 -10.34
N GLN A 92 -8.25 -5.31 -10.70
CA GLN A 92 -9.02 -4.18 -10.16
C GLN A 92 -9.87 -3.48 -11.22
N LEU A 93 -9.48 -3.54 -12.51
CA LEU A 93 -10.13 -2.85 -13.62
C LEU A 93 -10.95 -3.85 -14.45
N PHE A 94 -12.29 -3.72 -14.42
CA PHE A 94 -13.21 -4.71 -15.01
C PHE A 94 -14.43 -4.09 -15.71
N MET A 95 -14.57 -2.74 -15.66
CA MET A 95 -15.68 -2.05 -16.30
C MET A 95 -15.42 -1.76 -17.78
N SER A 96 -16.44 -1.30 -18.50
CA SER A 96 -16.35 -1.01 -19.93
C SER A 96 -15.51 0.21 -20.25
N THR A 97 -15.45 1.18 -19.34
CA THR A 97 -14.65 2.41 -19.49
C THR A 97 -13.89 2.75 -18.22
N VAL A 98 -12.81 3.49 -18.36
CA VAL A 98 -12.04 4.05 -17.23
C VAL A 98 -12.92 4.85 -16.29
N ARG A 99 -13.83 5.68 -16.83
CA ARG A 99 -14.77 6.47 -16.02
C ARG A 99 -15.62 5.55 -15.13
N ASP A 100 -16.13 4.46 -15.69
CA ASP A 100 -17.02 3.54 -14.96
C ASP A 100 -16.24 2.77 -13.88
N ASP A 101 -14.99 2.37 -14.14
CA ASP A 101 -14.12 1.76 -13.13
C ASP A 101 -13.87 2.73 -11.96
N VAL A 102 -13.54 3.99 -12.25
CA VAL A 102 -13.30 4.99 -11.20
C VAL A 102 -14.59 5.35 -10.45
N ALA A 103 -15.76 5.34 -11.13
CA ALA A 103 -17.05 5.58 -10.52
C ALA A 103 -17.57 4.41 -9.67
N PHE A 104 -17.03 3.20 -9.83
CA PHE A 104 -17.55 1.99 -9.20
C PHE A 104 -17.57 2.08 -7.67
N GLY A 105 -16.47 2.50 -7.05
CA GLY A 105 -16.39 2.69 -5.61
C GLY A 105 -17.42 3.70 -5.07
N PRO A 106 -17.40 4.95 -5.55
CA PRO A 106 -18.37 5.99 -5.18
C PRO A 106 -19.84 5.58 -5.37
N THR A 107 -20.13 4.86 -6.47
CA THR A 107 -21.48 4.32 -6.74
C THR A 107 -21.91 3.32 -5.67
N ASN A 108 -21.04 2.37 -5.31
CA ASN A 108 -21.32 1.38 -4.25
C ASN A 108 -21.40 2.01 -2.86
N MET A 109 -20.81 3.19 -2.67
CA MET A 109 -20.99 3.97 -1.43
C MET A 109 -22.36 4.66 -1.35
N GLY A 110 -23.16 4.64 -2.45
CA GLY A 110 -24.47 5.26 -2.53
C GLY A 110 -24.43 6.78 -2.67
N LEU A 111 -23.35 7.33 -3.23
CA LEU A 111 -23.23 8.77 -3.41
C LEU A 111 -24.16 9.31 -4.51
N PRO A 112 -24.61 10.58 -4.43
CA PRO A 112 -25.41 11.20 -5.49
C PRO A 112 -24.64 11.28 -6.81
N PRO A 113 -25.31 11.20 -7.98
CA PRO A 113 -24.65 11.23 -9.29
C PRO A 113 -23.72 12.43 -9.50
N GLY A 114 -24.10 13.62 -9.05
CA GLY A 114 -23.26 14.83 -9.18
C GLY A 114 -21.98 14.77 -8.35
N GLU A 115 -22.01 14.13 -7.18
CA GLU A 115 -20.83 13.92 -6.34
C GLU A 115 -19.92 12.85 -6.95
N ILE A 116 -20.50 11.78 -7.51
CA ILE A 116 -19.73 10.74 -8.22
C ILE A 116 -18.92 11.36 -9.35
N GLU A 117 -19.54 12.18 -10.21
CA GLU A 117 -18.84 12.86 -11.31
C GLU A 117 -17.70 13.75 -10.82
N GLN A 118 -17.92 14.53 -9.77
CA GLN A 118 -16.89 15.38 -9.18
C GLN A 118 -15.71 14.56 -8.67
N ARG A 119 -15.98 13.46 -7.94
CA ARG A 119 -14.93 12.58 -7.41
C ARG A 119 -14.16 11.86 -8.52
N VAL A 120 -14.85 11.36 -9.54
CA VAL A 120 -14.23 10.71 -10.71
C VAL A 120 -13.31 11.70 -11.43
N HIS A 121 -13.79 12.90 -11.71
CA HIS A 121 -12.99 13.92 -12.38
C HIS A 121 -11.75 14.30 -11.55
N ALA A 122 -11.93 14.60 -10.27
CA ALA A 122 -10.83 14.95 -9.37
C ALA A 122 -9.80 13.84 -9.23
N ALA A 123 -10.24 12.57 -9.13
CA ALA A 123 -9.34 11.42 -9.03
C ALA A 123 -8.54 11.20 -10.32
N LEU A 124 -9.19 11.27 -11.48
CA LEU A 124 -8.51 11.14 -12.77
C LEU A 124 -7.54 12.31 -13.04
N ASP A 125 -7.90 13.53 -12.65
CA ASP A 125 -7.01 14.70 -12.74
C ASP A 125 -5.77 14.52 -11.84
N THR A 126 -5.97 14.06 -10.62
CA THR A 126 -4.89 13.81 -9.65
C THR A 126 -3.82 12.86 -10.19
N VAL A 127 -4.21 11.84 -10.95
CA VAL A 127 -3.28 10.87 -11.55
C VAL A 127 -2.88 11.22 -13.00
N GLY A 128 -3.41 12.33 -13.57
CA GLY A 128 -3.14 12.77 -14.94
C GLY A 128 -3.80 11.89 -16.01
N ALA A 129 -4.91 11.23 -15.71
CA ALA A 129 -5.58 10.25 -16.57
C ALA A 129 -6.93 10.71 -17.13
N THR A 130 -7.30 11.99 -16.99
CA THR A 130 -8.60 12.55 -17.46
C THR A 130 -8.86 12.28 -18.95
N HIS A 131 -7.81 12.31 -19.77
CA HIS A 131 -7.89 12.05 -21.22
C HIS A 131 -8.21 10.58 -21.57
N LEU A 132 -8.15 9.67 -20.58
CA LEU A 132 -8.42 8.24 -20.75
C LEU A 132 -9.85 7.84 -20.39
N GLN A 133 -10.65 8.74 -19.83
CA GLN A 133 -11.95 8.43 -19.20
C GLN A 133 -12.92 7.62 -20.09
N ALA A 134 -12.92 7.84 -21.42
CA ALA A 134 -13.78 7.12 -22.36
C ALA A 134 -13.14 5.83 -22.92
N ARG A 135 -11.87 5.55 -22.57
CA ARG A 135 -11.17 4.35 -23.07
C ARG A 135 -11.53 3.10 -22.27
N PRO A 136 -11.63 1.93 -22.92
CA PRO A 136 -11.74 0.67 -22.21
C PRO A 136 -10.38 0.30 -21.56
N PRO A 137 -10.37 -0.23 -20.31
CA PRO A 137 -9.15 -0.52 -19.55
C PRO A 137 -8.17 -1.47 -20.26
N HIS A 138 -8.68 -2.45 -21.01
CA HIS A 138 -7.83 -3.41 -21.74
C HIS A 138 -6.98 -2.76 -22.87
N ARG A 139 -7.26 -1.51 -23.25
CA ARG A 139 -6.48 -0.75 -24.26
C ARG A 139 -5.46 0.20 -23.64
N LEU A 140 -5.29 0.15 -22.33
CA LEU A 140 -4.33 0.99 -21.61
C LEU A 140 -2.98 0.30 -21.50
N SER A 141 -1.89 1.08 -21.49
CA SER A 141 -0.57 0.62 -21.08
C SER A 141 -0.55 0.25 -19.60
N GLY A 142 0.42 -0.54 -19.15
CA GLY A 142 0.56 -0.93 -17.74
C GLY A 142 0.59 0.28 -16.77
N GLY A 143 1.32 1.33 -17.16
CA GLY A 143 1.39 2.57 -16.36
C GLY A 143 0.06 3.34 -16.32
N GLU A 144 -0.67 3.39 -17.45
CA GLU A 144 -2.02 3.98 -17.48
C GLU A 144 -3.00 3.17 -16.63
N LYS A 145 -2.99 1.82 -16.72
CA LYS A 145 -3.81 0.96 -15.87
C LYS A 145 -3.53 1.20 -14.38
N ARG A 146 -2.26 1.30 -13.99
CA ARG A 146 -1.86 1.59 -12.62
C ARG A 146 -2.41 2.94 -12.15
N SER A 147 -2.28 3.98 -12.98
CA SER A 147 -2.83 5.30 -12.65
C SER A 147 -4.35 5.25 -12.47
N VAL A 148 -5.06 4.55 -13.35
CA VAL A 148 -6.53 4.40 -13.25
C VAL A 148 -6.93 3.60 -12.02
N ALA A 149 -6.22 2.51 -11.69
CA ALA A 149 -6.47 1.73 -10.47
C ALA A 149 -6.33 2.59 -9.20
N ILE A 150 -5.28 3.43 -9.15
CA ILE A 150 -5.10 4.40 -8.06
C ILE A 150 -6.24 5.42 -8.05
N ALA A 151 -6.66 5.97 -9.22
CA ALA A 151 -7.78 6.90 -9.31
C ALA A 151 -9.08 6.30 -8.75
N GLY A 152 -9.38 5.02 -9.07
CA GLY A 152 -10.54 4.31 -8.54
C GLY A 152 -10.56 4.25 -7.01
N VAL A 153 -9.39 4.07 -6.40
CA VAL A 153 -9.25 4.10 -4.95
C VAL A 153 -9.39 5.53 -4.39
N LEU A 154 -8.73 6.51 -5.00
CA LEU A 154 -8.79 7.90 -4.57
C LEU A 154 -10.20 8.51 -4.65
N ALA A 155 -11.00 8.08 -5.63
CA ALA A 155 -12.40 8.52 -5.79
C ALA A 155 -13.27 8.15 -4.57
N MET A 156 -12.91 7.11 -3.82
CA MET A 156 -13.58 6.74 -2.57
C MET A 156 -13.19 7.63 -1.39
N SER A 157 -12.13 8.44 -1.51
CA SER A 157 -11.56 9.28 -0.44
C SER A 157 -11.22 8.49 0.83
N PRO A 158 -10.42 7.43 0.74
CA PRO A 158 -10.07 6.61 1.89
C PRO A 158 -9.15 7.38 2.86
N SER A 159 -9.26 7.08 4.16
CA SER A 159 -8.34 7.64 5.18
C SER A 159 -6.98 6.93 5.21
N ILE A 160 -6.93 5.69 4.71
CA ILE A 160 -5.73 4.86 4.67
C ILE A 160 -5.54 4.34 3.25
N LEU A 161 -4.38 4.59 2.66
CA LEU A 161 -4.01 4.08 1.36
C LEU A 161 -3.04 2.91 1.50
N VAL A 162 -3.44 1.74 1.01
CA VAL A 162 -2.65 0.52 1.00
C VAL A 162 -2.27 0.20 -0.44
N LEU A 163 -0.97 0.05 -0.70
CA LEU A 163 -0.48 -0.23 -2.05
C LEU A 163 0.41 -1.49 -2.04
N ASP A 164 0.10 -2.42 -2.93
CA ASP A 164 0.91 -3.62 -3.12
C ASP A 164 1.72 -3.49 -4.42
N GLU A 165 3.06 -3.43 -4.29
CA GLU A 165 4.05 -3.29 -5.37
C GLU A 165 3.65 -2.21 -6.40
N PRO A 166 3.40 -0.95 -5.99
CA PRO A 166 2.79 0.05 -6.87
C PRO A 166 3.69 0.52 -8.01
N SER A 167 5.01 0.32 -7.92
CA SER A 167 6.00 0.68 -8.96
C SER A 167 6.35 -0.47 -9.90
N ASP A 168 5.85 -1.69 -9.63
CA ASP A 168 6.18 -2.87 -10.44
C ASP A 168 5.73 -2.71 -11.90
N GLY A 169 6.61 -3.05 -12.84
CA GLY A 169 6.35 -2.96 -14.28
C GLY A 169 6.20 -1.54 -14.85
N LEU A 170 6.47 -0.49 -14.08
CA LEU A 170 6.43 0.90 -14.55
C LEU A 170 7.73 1.31 -15.26
N ASP A 171 7.59 2.04 -16.37
CA ASP A 171 8.71 2.78 -16.95
C ASP A 171 9.19 3.90 -16.00
N PRO A 172 10.42 4.44 -16.18
CA PRO A 172 10.96 5.46 -15.29
C PRO A 172 10.11 6.72 -15.18
N ALA A 173 9.41 7.12 -16.25
CA ALA A 173 8.57 8.32 -16.24
C ALA A 173 7.26 8.06 -15.46
N ALA A 174 6.64 6.90 -15.63
CA ALA A 174 5.46 6.47 -14.86
C ALA A 174 5.80 6.31 -13.38
N ARG A 175 6.95 5.68 -13.05
CA ARG A 175 7.45 5.58 -11.68
C ARG A 175 7.65 6.96 -11.04
N ARG A 176 8.24 7.92 -11.76
CA ARG A 176 8.42 9.28 -11.26
C ARG A 176 7.07 9.98 -11.00
N ARG A 177 6.08 9.80 -11.88
CA ARG A 177 4.72 10.33 -11.66
C ARG A 177 4.09 9.73 -10.40
N LEU A 178 4.21 8.42 -10.19
CA LEU A 178 3.74 7.73 -8.99
C LEU A 178 4.38 8.30 -7.71
N ILE A 179 5.70 8.46 -7.67
CA ILE A 179 6.42 9.05 -6.54
C ILE A 179 5.89 10.46 -6.23
N ASN A 180 5.74 11.29 -7.26
CA ASN A 180 5.23 12.65 -7.09
C ASN A 180 3.78 12.68 -6.60
N LEU A 181 2.95 11.74 -7.03
CA LEU A 181 1.59 11.55 -6.52
C LEU A 181 1.62 11.19 -5.03
N LEU A 182 2.39 10.15 -4.67
CA LEU A 182 2.47 9.67 -3.29
C LEU A 182 3.05 10.73 -2.33
N ARG A 183 3.98 11.56 -2.78
CA ARG A 183 4.50 12.68 -1.96
C ARG A 183 3.46 13.74 -1.64
N ARG A 184 2.47 13.94 -2.50
CA ARG A 184 1.36 14.90 -2.28
C ARG A 184 0.24 14.33 -1.42
N PHE A 185 0.19 13.02 -1.27
CA PHE A 185 -0.84 12.36 -0.49
C PHE A 185 -0.48 12.41 1.00
N THR A 186 -1.30 13.10 1.80
CA THR A 186 -1.00 13.40 3.20
C THR A 186 -1.63 12.43 4.20
N HIS A 187 -2.47 11.49 3.73
CA HIS A 187 -3.14 10.51 4.58
C HIS A 187 -2.21 9.33 4.91
N THR A 188 -2.62 8.52 5.87
CA THR A 188 -1.91 7.30 6.27
C THR A 188 -1.67 6.38 5.07
N ARG A 189 -0.45 5.87 4.92
CA ARG A 189 -0.08 4.98 3.82
C ARG A 189 0.70 3.77 4.32
N LEU A 190 0.36 2.61 3.75
CA LEU A 190 1.15 1.39 3.88
C LEU A 190 1.50 0.87 2.49
N ILE A 191 2.78 0.77 2.18
CA ILE A 191 3.28 0.41 0.85
C ILE A 191 4.12 -0.86 0.97
N ALA A 192 3.63 -1.99 0.46
CA ALA A 192 4.46 -3.17 0.28
C ALA A 192 5.26 -3.02 -1.02
N THR A 193 6.58 -3.13 -0.94
CA THR A 193 7.42 -2.99 -2.14
C THR A 193 8.80 -3.59 -1.97
N HIS A 194 9.41 -3.97 -3.10
CA HIS A 194 10.83 -4.27 -3.22
C HIS A 194 11.64 -3.09 -3.80
N ASP A 195 10.98 -2.00 -4.21
CA ASP A 195 11.61 -0.77 -4.71
C ASP A 195 12.06 0.11 -3.54
N LEU A 196 13.29 -0.15 -3.05
CA LEU A 196 13.82 0.54 -1.88
C LEU A 196 14.15 2.01 -2.13
N ASP A 197 14.39 2.41 -3.38
CA ASP A 197 14.55 3.83 -3.74
C ASP A 197 13.21 4.58 -3.67
N LEU A 198 12.08 3.91 -4.01
CA LEU A 198 10.74 4.47 -3.76
C LEU A 198 10.51 4.67 -2.26
N VAL A 199 10.92 3.70 -1.42
CA VAL A 199 10.80 3.81 0.04
C VAL A 199 11.51 5.07 0.55
N LEU A 200 12.75 5.34 0.10
CA LEU A 200 13.50 6.55 0.46
C LEU A 200 12.78 7.84 0.06
N ASP A 201 12.05 7.79 -1.05
CA ASP A 201 11.37 8.95 -1.61
C ASP A 201 10.06 9.31 -0.88
N VAL A 202 9.34 8.30 -0.30
CA VAL A 202 7.96 8.51 0.15
C VAL A 202 7.62 7.98 1.54
N CYS A 203 8.50 7.17 2.18
CA CYS A 203 8.21 6.56 3.48
C CYS A 203 9.12 7.12 4.58
N SER A 204 8.53 7.32 5.76
CA SER A 204 9.26 7.76 6.97
C SER A 204 9.63 6.60 7.91
N ARG A 205 9.05 5.42 7.70
CA ARG A 205 9.27 4.22 8.51
C ARG A 205 9.23 2.97 7.65
N VAL A 206 9.98 1.96 8.06
CA VAL A 206 10.16 0.70 7.33
C VAL A 206 9.92 -0.46 8.29
N LEU A 207 9.02 -1.35 7.89
CA LEU A 207 8.84 -2.68 8.49
C LEU A 207 9.53 -3.70 7.59
N VAL A 208 10.46 -4.45 8.14
CA VAL A 208 11.14 -5.54 7.42
C VAL A 208 10.47 -6.85 7.76
N LEU A 209 9.86 -7.49 6.77
CA LEU A 209 9.23 -8.80 6.91
C LEU A 209 10.16 -9.91 6.39
N ARG A 210 10.26 -10.99 7.17
CA ARG A 210 10.94 -12.20 6.76
C ARG A 210 10.19 -13.42 7.27
N GLN A 211 9.88 -14.37 6.38
CA GLN A 211 9.19 -15.62 6.72
C GLN A 211 7.92 -15.43 7.59
N GLY A 212 7.19 -14.35 7.31
CA GLY A 212 5.95 -14.01 8.01
C GLY A 212 6.13 -13.33 9.36
N GLN A 213 7.33 -12.90 9.75
CA GLN A 213 7.62 -12.20 10.99
C GLN A 213 8.19 -10.81 10.73
N VAL A 214 7.98 -9.88 11.65
CA VAL A 214 8.64 -8.57 11.64
C VAL A 214 10.04 -8.72 12.21
N GLU A 215 11.05 -8.57 11.37
CA GLU A 215 12.47 -8.64 11.76
C GLU A 215 13.02 -7.31 12.25
N ALA A 216 12.49 -6.21 11.70
CA ALA A 216 12.86 -4.86 12.11
C ALA A 216 11.73 -3.86 11.83
N ASP A 217 11.72 -2.79 12.60
CA ASP A 217 10.79 -1.69 12.54
C ASP A 217 11.54 -0.40 12.90
N GLY A 218 11.68 0.53 11.97
CA GLY A 218 12.47 1.74 12.22
C GLY A 218 12.47 2.70 11.04
N SER A 219 13.24 3.80 11.17
CA SER A 219 13.42 4.73 10.08
C SER A 219 14.23 4.09 8.92
N PRO A 220 14.09 4.60 7.68
CA PRO A 220 14.92 4.16 6.57
C PRO A 220 16.42 4.20 6.89
N GLU A 221 16.87 5.23 7.63
CA GLU A 221 18.27 5.38 8.05
C GLU A 221 18.73 4.22 8.92
N VAL A 222 17.94 3.79 9.89
CA VAL A 222 18.28 2.69 10.79
C VAL A 222 18.31 1.37 10.02
N VAL A 223 17.26 1.10 9.23
CA VAL A 223 17.10 -0.17 8.52
C VAL A 223 18.14 -0.33 7.41
N PHE A 224 18.37 0.70 6.58
CA PHE A 224 19.29 0.57 5.44
C PHE A 224 20.76 0.66 5.81
N ASN A 225 21.11 1.11 7.01
CA ASN A 225 22.47 1.03 7.53
C ASN A 225 22.80 -0.34 8.16
N ASP A 226 21.81 -1.14 8.52
CA ASP A 226 22.03 -2.51 9.02
C ASP A 226 22.20 -3.52 7.87
N VAL A 227 23.42 -3.55 7.32
CA VAL A 227 23.77 -4.47 6.21
C VAL A 227 23.53 -5.92 6.58
N ALA A 228 23.78 -6.31 7.86
CA ALA A 228 23.57 -7.68 8.31
C ALA A 228 22.08 -8.06 8.33
N LEU A 229 21.20 -7.14 8.73
CA LEU A 229 19.74 -7.30 8.63
C LEU A 229 19.32 -7.48 7.17
N LEU A 230 19.74 -6.58 6.27
CA LEU A 230 19.38 -6.64 4.86
C LEU A 230 19.80 -7.97 4.23
N GLN A 231 21.04 -8.43 4.45
CA GLN A 231 21.53 -9.71 3.95
C GLN A 231 20.71 -10.90 4.49
N ARG A 232 20.39 -10.91 5.79
CA ARG A 232 19.54 -11.97 6.39
C ARG A 232 18.14 -11.99 5.76
N CYS A 233 17.61 -10.83 5.39
CA CYS A 233 16.29 -10.65 4.78
C CYS A 233 16.30 -10.75 3.25
N GLN A 234 17.44 -11.10 2.63
CA GLN A 234 17.62 -11.18 1.17
C GLN A 234 17.31 -9.84 0.48
N LEU A 235 17.74 -8.76 1.10
CA LEU A 235 17.62 -7.39 0.60
C LEU A 235 19.01 -6.79 0.37
N GLU A 236 19.09 -5.84 -0.54
CA GLU A 236 20.27 -5.01 -0.77
C GLU A 236 19.98 -3.58 -0.34
N GLN A 237 21.03 -2.78 -0.13
CA GLN A 237 20.84 -1.35 0.12
C GLN A 237 20.25 -0.66 -1.11
N PRO A 238 19.36 0.35 -0.94
CA PRO A 238 18.90 1.17 -2.05
C PRO A 238 20.06 1.76 -2.86
N LEU A 239 19.94 1.86 -4.17
CA LEU A 239 21.00 2.44 -5.02
C LEU A 239 21.35 3.86 -4.62
N GLY A 240 20.35 4.67 -4.30
CA GLY A 240 20.55 6.03 -3.78
C GLY A 240 21.23 6.07 -2.41
N TRP A 241 21.24 4.97 -1.65
CA TRP A 241 21.92 4.87 -0.36
C TRP A 241 23.40 4.53 -0.50
N GLN A 242 23.76 3.64 -1.42
CA GLN A 242 25.14 3.19 -1.69
C GLN A 242 26.07 4.34 -2.10
N SER A 243 25.53 5.40 -2.66
CA SER A 243 26.29 6.61 -3.05
C SER A 243 26.45 7.64 -1.94
N ARG A 244 25.89 7.42 -0.73
CA ARG A 244 26.05 8.34 0.42
C ARG A 244 27.39 8.10 1.11
N PRO A 245 28.12 9.17 1.54
CA PRO A 245 29.30 8.98 2.37
C PRO A 245 28.90 8.31 3.69
N PRO A 246 29.77 7.45 4.25
CA PRO A 246 29.50 6.80 5.53
C PRO A 246 29.26 7.87 6.62
N PRO A 247 28.36 7.62 7.59
CA PRO A 247 28.15 8.56 8.68
C PRO A 247 29.47 8.79 9.43
N PRO A 248 29.73 10.02 9.91
CA PRO A 248 30.94 10.28 10.67
C PRO A 248 30.99 9.36 11.87
N CYS A 249 32.14 8.64 12.02
CA CYS A 249 32.38 7.79 13.18
C CYS A 249 32.14 8.62 14.45
N GLN A 250 31.12 8.27 15.22
CA GLN A 250 31.00 8.76 16.59
C GLN A 250 32.19 8.16 17.35
N ARG A 251 33.25 8.96 17.52
CA ARG A 251 34.33 8.64 18.46
C ARG A 251 33.71 8.72 19.85
N GLY A 252 33.58 7.53 20.49
CA GLY A 252 33.21 7.40 21.89
C GLY A 252 34.30 7.98 22.82
#